data_cb57967ba677fe98a6bc77c1e555286c
#
_entry.id   cb57967ba677fe98a6bc77c1e555286c
#
_cell.length_a   1.000
_cell.length_b   1.000
_cell.length_c   1.000
_cell.angle_alpha   90.00
_cell.angle_beta   90.00
_cell.angle_gamma   90.00
#
_symmetry.space_group_name_H-M   'P 1'
#
loop_
_entity.id
_entity.type
_entity.pdbx_description
1 polymer ?
#
loop_
_entity_poly.entity_id
_entity_poly.type
_entity_poly.pdbx_seq_one_letter_code
_entity_poly.pdbx_strand_id
1 'polypeptide(L)'
;MGISDIVMGVALAAALWGVFWLGEYLSTLMFDFARPQVDMIYGMKEGENPLVLTLLMLLIIGPAEEIFWRGLIQNRLSARWNPNIGFVLTTIVYGLVHLPKFNFMLIMAAMVAGFIWGLVYRFLPNRLGAIIISHALWDCAVFIW
;
A
#
# COMPACT_ATOMS: atom_id res chain seq x y z
N MET A 1 -7.61 4.01 18.33
CA MET A 1 -8.01 4.59 17.03
C MET A 1 -9.06 5.64 17.29
N GLY A 2 -8.80 6.89 16.94
CA GLY A 2 -9.70 8.03 17.19
C GLY A 2 -10.13 8.71 15.89
N ILE A 3 -10.97 9.73 15.99
CA ILE A 3 -11.45 10.54 14.84
C ILE A 3 -10.25 11.10 14.02
N SER A 4 -9.17 11.51 14.70
CA SER A 4 -7.96 11.99 14.04
C SER A 4 -7.28 10.93 13.15
N ASP A 5 -7.35 9.65 13.51
CA ASP A 5 -6.81 8.56 12.69
C ASP A 5 -7.68 8.34 11.44
N ILE A 6 -9.00 8.50 11.59
CA ILE A 6 -9.94 8.39 10.46
C ILE A 6 -9.67 9.52 9.46
N VAL A 7 -9.62 10.77 9.92
CA VAL A 7 -9.36 11.93 9.05
C VAL A 7 -8.02 11.81 8.36
N MET A 8 -6.98 11.48 9.11
CA MET A 8 -5.63 11.30 8.55
C MET A 8 -5.57 10.13 7.56
N GLY A 9 -6.22 9.00 7.87
CA GLY A 9 -6.26 7.83 7.01
C GLY A 9 -6.96 8.11 5.67
N VAL A 10 -8.11 8.80 5.71
CA VAL A 10 -8.83 9.20 4.49
C VAL A 10 -7.99 10.18 3.66
N ALA A 11 -7.40 11.21 4.29
CA ALA A 11 -6.55 12.17 3.59
C ALA A 11 -5.33 11.51 2.94
N LEU A 12 -4.71 10.56 3.64
CA LEU A 12 -3.56 9.80 3.13
C LEU A 12 -3.96 8.86 1.98
N ALA A 13 -5.14 8.22 2.06
CA ALA A 13 -5.67 7.40 0.96
C ALA A 13 -5.93 8.25 -0.30
N ALA A 14 -6.51 9.42 -0.14
CA ALA A 14 -6.77 10.35 -1.25
C ALA A 14 -5.46 10.86 -1.88
N ALA A 15 -4.46 11.20 -1.05
CA ALA A 15 -3.13 11.59 -1.52
C ALA A 15 -2.44 10.47 -2.31
N LEU A 16 -2.48 9.24 -1.79
CA LEU A 16 -1.97 8.05 -2.48
C LEU A 16 -2.68 7.80 -3.80
N TRP A 17 -4.00 7.90 -3.82
CA TRP A 17 -4.76 7.76 -5.07
C TRP A 17 -4.27 8.75 -6.15
N GLY A 18 -4.02 10.01 -5.78
CA GLY A 18 -3.46 11.01 -6.68
C GLY A 18 -2.03 10.67 -7.15
N VAL A 19 -1.17 10.17 -6.25
CA VAL A 19 0.19 9.73 -6.58
C VAL A 19 0.16 8.57 -7.58
N PHE A 20 -0.73 7.60 -7.37
CA PHE A 20 -0.84 6.44 -8.25
C PHE A 20 -1.47 6.78 -9.60
N TRP A 21 -2.49 7.65 -9.62
CA TRP A 21 -3.05 8.16 -10.87
C TRP A 21 -1.98 8.85 -11.73
N LEU A 22 -1.17 9.70 -11.12
CA LEU A 22 -0.07 10.37 -11.82
C LEU A 22 1.02 9.37 -12.24
N GLY A 23 1.38 8.43 -11.36
CA GLY A 23 2.39 7.40 -11.61
C GLY A 23 1.98 6.49 -12.76
N GLU A 24 0.74 6.03 -12.81
CA GLU A 24 0.19 5.25 -13.92
C GLU A 24 0.24 6.05 -15.23
N TYR A 25 -0.25 7.30 -15.20
CA TYR A 25 -0.25 8.17 -16.37
C TYR A 25 1.16 8.35 -16.94
N LEU A 26 2.13 8.71 -16.10
CA LEU A 26 3.52 8.91 -16.55
C LEU A 26 4.17 7.60 -17.02
N SER A 27 3.96 6.50 -16.30
CA SER A 27 4.53 5.20 -16.68
C SER A 27 4.01 4.71 -18.02
N THR A 28 2.72 4.90 -18.31
CA THR A 28 2.12 4.50 -19.59
C THR A 28 2.58 5.37 -20.76
N LEU A 29 3.02 6.60 -20.50
CA LEU A 29 3.65 7.46 -21.51
C LEU A 29 5.11 7.07 -21.79
N MET A 30 5.81 6.56 -20.77
CA MET A 30 7.26 6.34 -20.84
C MET A 30 7.64 4.90 -21.23
N PHE A 31 6.77 3.93 -20.95
CA PHE A 31 7.10 2.50 -21.07
C PHE A 31 5.96 1.72 -21.73
N ASP A 32 6.25 1.06 -22.84
CA ASP A 32 5.29 0.26 -23.60
C ASP A 32 4.72 -0.91 -22.80
N PHE A 33 5.49 -1.46 -21.84
CA PHE A 33 5.04 -2.55 -20.96
C PHE A 33 4.06 -2.10 -19.85
N ALA A 34 3.98 -0.79 -19.57
CA ALA A 34 3.24 -0.33 -18.39
C ALA A 34 1.73 -0.58 -18.52
N ARG A 35 1.11 -0.20 -19.63
CA ARG A 35 -0.35 -0.38 -19.83
C ARG A 35 -0.77 -1.86 -19.73
N PRO A 36 -0.14 -2.80 -20.46
CA PRO A 36 -0.50 -4.23 -20.31
C PRO A 36 -0.37 -4.75 -18.88
N GLN A 37 0.65 -4.32 -18.14
CA GLN A 37 0.85 -4.76 -16.76
C GLN A 37 -0.16 -4.14 -15.79
N VAL A 38 -0.55 -2.89 -15.98
CA VAL A 38 -1.62 -2.24 -15.20
C VAL A 38 -2.97 -2.93 -15.46
N ASP A 39 -3.27 -3.23 -16.73
CA ASP A 39 -4.50 -3.95 -17.09
C ASP A 39 -4.55 -5.34 -16.45
N MET A 40 -3.42 -6.04 -16.34
CA MET A 40 -3.33 -7.31 -15.59
C MET A 40 -3.65 -7.13 -14.10
N ILE A 41 -3.22 -6.03 -13.48
CA ILE A 41 -3.54 -5.74 -12.07
C ILE A 41 -5.05 -5.54 -11.90
N TYR A 42 -5.65 -4.70 -12.72
CA TYR A 42 -7.10 -4.44 -12.67
C TYR A 42 -7.94 -5.66 -13.03
N GLY A 43 -7.42 -6.55 -13.88
CA GLY A 43 -8.04 -7.83 -14.23
C GLY A 43 -8.09 -8.86 -13.09
N MET A 44 -7.30 -8.70 -12.03
CA MET A 44 -7.28 -9.66 -10.90
C MET A 44 -8.62 -9.79 -10.16
N LYS A 45 -9.49 -8.81 -10.28
CA LYS A 45 -10.85 -8.82 -9.69
C LYS A 45 -11.92 -9.47 -10.55
N GLU A 46 -11.61 -9.82 -11.79
CA GLU A 46 -12.58 -10.37 -12.74
C GLU A 46 -13.14 -11.71 -12.24
N GLY A 47 -14.46 -11.83 -12.26
CA GLY A 47 -15.17 -13.02 -11.77
C GLY A 47 -15.42 -13.05 -10.26
N GLU A 48 -14.88 -12.10 -9.50
CA GLU A 48 -15.06 -12.01 -8.05
C GLU A 48 -16.24 -11.09 -7.68
N ASN A 49 -16.83 -11.32 -6.50
CA ASN A 49 -17.87 -10.44 -5.98
C ASN A 49 -17.26 -9.18 -5.38
N PRO A 50 -17.53 -7.96 -5.92
CA PRO A 50 -16.89 -6.73 -5.46
C PRO A 50 -17.22 -6.40 -4.00
N LEU A 51 -18.42 -6.75 -3.50
CA LEU A 51 -18.76 -6.52 -2.10
C LEU A 51 -17.95 -7.42 -1.16
N VAL A 52 -17.74 -8.68 -1.52
CA VAL A 52 -16.91 -9.62 -0.75
C VAL A 52 -15.46 -9.13 -0.73
N LEU A 53 -14.91 -8.73 -1.89
CA LEU A 53 -13.56 -8.17 -1.96
C LEU A 53 -13.41 -6.90 -1.11
N THR A 54 -14.39 -5.99 -1.18
CA THR A 54 -14.37 -4.76 -0.36
C THR A 54 -14.33 -5.09 1.13
N LEU A 55 -15.18 -6.01 1.59
CA LEU A 55 -15.20 -6.41 3.01
C LEU A 55 -13.88 -7.07 3.43
N LEU A 56 -13.31 -7.93 2.58
CA LEU A 56 -12.01 -8.57 2.84
C LEU A 56 -10.89 -7.53 2.94
N MET A 57 -10.83 -6.57 2.01
CA MET A 57 -9.78 -5.53 2.03
C MET A 57 -9.93 -4.58 3.21
N LEU A 58 -11.16 -4.14 3.52
CA LEU A 58 -11.39 -3.22 4.63
C LEU A 58 -11.17 -3.85 6.01
N LEU A 59 -11.59 -5.10 6.21
CA LEU A 59 -11.67 -5.70 7.53
C LEU A 59 -10.53 -6.68 7.83
N ILE A 60 -9.91 -7.24 6.81
CA ILE A 60 -8.92 -8.32 6.98
C ILE A 60 -7.58 -7.96 6.33
N ILE A 61 -7.53 -7.78 5.01
CA ILE A 61 -6.26 -7.69 4.27
C ILE A 61 -5.49 -6.43 4.66
N GLY A 62 -6.08 -5.24 4.49
CA GLY A 62 -5.43 -3.99 4.84
C GLY A 62 -4.98 -3.92 6.31
N PRO A 63 -5.87 -4.24 7.29
CA PRO A 63 -5.46 -4.30 8.70
C PRO A 63 -4.35 -5.32 8.97
N ALA A 64 -4.47 -6.54 8.46
CA ALA A 64 -3.47 -7.59 8.70
C ALA A 64 -2.10 -7.23 8.11
N GLU A 65 -2.06 -6.68 6.90
CA GLU A 65 -0.82 -6.24 6.27
C GLU A 65 -0.14 -5.12 7.06
N GLU A 66 -0.87 -4.11 7.50
CA GLU A 66 -0.24 -3.01 8.23
C GLU A 66 0.20 -3.41 9.64
N ILE A 67 -0.57 -4.24 10.33
CA ILE A 67 -0.15 -4.80 11.62
C ILE A 67 1.13 -5.63 11.44
N PHE A 68 1.22 -6.43 10.38
CA PHE A 68 2.40 -7.23 10.10
C PHE A 68 3.59 -6.37 9.66
N TRP A 69 3.42 -5.54 8.61
CA TRP A 69 4.54 -4.82 8.02
C TRP A 69 5.04 -3.67 8.89
N ARG A 70 4.13 -2.81 9.38
CA ARG A 70 4.53 -1.64 10.19
C ARG A 70 4.57 -1.98 11.66
N GLY A 71 3.52 -2.59 12.17
CA GLY A 71 3.42 -2.95 13.59
C GLY A 71 4.44 -3.99 14.04
N LEU A 72 4.78 -4.96 13.22
CA LEU A 72 5.74 -6.02 13.58
C LEU A 72 7.11 -5.82 12.91
N ILE A 73 7.19 -5.88 11.57
CA ILE A 73 8.49 -5.95 10.87
C ILE A 73 9.24 -4.62 10.99
N GLN A 74 8.66 -3.50 10.56
CA GLN A 74 9.31 -2.19 10.64
C GLN A 74 9.64 -1.82 12.08
N ASN A 75 8.72 -2.08 13.02
CA ASN A 75 8.93 -1.80 14.43
C ASN A 75 10.12 -2.59 15.00
N ARG A 76 10.20 -3.91 14.74
CA ARG A 76 11.31 -4.75 15.22
C ARG A 76 12.65 -4.37 14.59
N LEU A 77 12.68 -4.10 13.29
CA LEU A 77 13.89 -3.67 12.60
C LEU A 77 14.36 -2.30 13.13
N SER A 78 13.42 -1.38 13.39
CA SER A 78 13.71 -0.07 13.97
C SER A 78 14.28 -0.19 15.39
N ALA A 79 13.73 -1.08 16.19
CA ALA A 79 14.23 -1.32 17.55
C ALA A 79 15.60 -2.04 17.56
N ARG A 80 15.85 -2.91 16.56
CA ARG A 80 17.12 -3.68 16.48
C ARG A 80 18.29 -2.83 16.00
N TRP A 81 18.06 -1.92 15.07
CA TRP A 81 19.07 -1.04 14.46
C TRP A 81 18.75 0.43 14.71
N ASN A 82 17.90 1.01 13.88
CA ASN A 82 17.39 2.37 14.03
C ASN A 82 16.15 2.58 13.12
N PRO A 83 15.36 3.65 13.34
CA PRO A 83 14.15 3.90 12.56
C PRO A 83 14.36 4.06 11.06
N ASN A 84 15.52 4.54 10.61
CA ASN A 84 15.82 4.71 9.18
C ASN A 84 16.04 3.34 8.51
N ILE A 85 16.84 2.48 9.15
CA ILE A 85 17.10 1.12 8.65
C ILE A 85 15.80 0.31 8.65
N GLY A 86 15.01 0.38 9.73
CA GLY A 86 13.71 -0.28 9.80
C GLY A 86 12.79 0.12 8.66
N PHE A 87 12.68 1.42 8.41
CA PHE A 87 11.90 1.96 7.30
C PHE A 87 12.38 1.47 5.92
N VAL A 88 13.68 1.63 5.63
CA VAL A 88 14.24 1.28 4.31
C VAL A 88 14.12 -0.22 4.03
N LEU A 89 14.54 -1.07 4.97
CA LEU A 89 14.49 -2.51 4.79
C LEU A 89 13.06 -3.03 4.64
N THR A 90 12.12 -2.52 5.45
CA THR A 90 10.72 -2.92 5.34
C THR A 90 10.14 -2.51 3.99
N THR A 91 10.43 -1.31 3.50
CA THR A 91 9.97 -0.84 2.19
C THR A 91 10.47 -1.75 1.07
N ILE A 92 11.76 -2.09 1.07
CA ILE A 92 12.36 -2.98 0.07
C ILE A 92 11.71 -4.36 0.10
N VAL A 93 11.62 -4.97 1.28
CA VAL A 93 11.06 -6.32 1.41
C VAL A 93 9.58 -6.33 1.04
N TYR A 94 8.81 -5.30 1.44
CA TYR A 94 7.40 -5.15 1.04
C TYR A 94 7.20 -5.12 -0.48
N GLY A 95 8.07 -4.41 -1.22
CA GLY A 95 8.05 -4.46 -2.67
C GLY A 95 8.44 -5.84 -3.23
N LEU A 96 9.50 -6.44 -2.69
CA LEU A 96 10.05 -7.69 -3.19
C LEU A 96 9.13 -8.92 -3.00
N VAL A 97 8.26 -8.94 -2.00
CA VAL A 97 7.29 -10.05 -1.83
C VAL A 97 6.27 -10.13 -2.98
N HIS A 98 6.18 -9.10 -3.82
CA HIS A 98 5.33 -9.10 -5.03
C HIS A 98 6.03 -9.67 -6.27
N LEU A 99 7.34 -9.98 -6.20
CA LEU A 99 8.12 -10.56 -7.32
C LEU A 99 7.47 -11.80 -7.97
N PRO A 100 6.88 -12.76 -7.21
CA PRO A 100 6.27 -13.95 -7.80
C PRO A 100 5.11 -13.67 -8.78
N LYS A 101 4.57 -12.46 -8.77
CA LYS A 101 3.53 -12.04 -9.72
C LYS A 101 4.09 -11.68 -11.11
N PHE A 102 5.42 -11.55 -11.25
CA PHE A 102 6.11 -11.17 -12.49
C PHE A 102 5.53 -9.92 -13.17
N ASN A 103 5.04 -8.97 -12.36
CA ASN A 103 4.46 -7.71 -12.80
C ASN A 103 5.26 -6.56 -12.19
N PHE A 104 6.07 -5.89 -13.03
CA PHE A 104 6.94 -4.81 -12.57
C PHE A 104 6.15 -3.60 -12.06
N MET A 105 5.00 -3.27 -12.69
CA MET A 105 4.15 -2.17 -12.25
C MET A 105 3.56 -2.44 -10.86
N LEU A 106 3.22 -3.69 -10.55
CA LEU A 106 2.75 -4.07 -9.21
C LEU A 106 3.86 -3.94 -8.15
N ILE A 107 5.10 -4.35 -8.49
CA ILE A 107 6.25 -4.21 -7.60
C ILE A 107 6.53 -2.73 -7.32
N MET A 108 6.52 -1.90 -8.34
CA MET A 108 6.72 -0.45 -8.20
C MET A 108 5.59 0.19 -7.38
N ALA A 109 4.34 -0.22 -7.61
CA ALA A 109 3.20 0.22 -6.83
C ALA A 109 3.37 -0.12 -5.34
N ALA A 110 3.72 -1.38 -5.04
CA ALA A 110 3.99 -1.82 -3.67
C ALA A 110 5.16 -1.04 -3.03
N MET A 111 6.24 -0.78 -3.78
CA MET A 111 7.37 0.02 -3.31
C MET A 111 6.96 1.46 -2.96
N VAL A 112 6.19 2.12 -3.81
CA VAL A 112 5.72 3.50 -3.59
C VAL A 112 4.75 3.56 -2.41
N ALA A 113 3.75 2.68 -2.34
CA ALA A 113 2.83 2.59 -1.22
C ALA A 113 3.57 2.26 0.09
N GLY A 114 4.43 1.24 0.04
CA GLY A 114 5.27 0.83 1.16
C GLY A 114 6.16 1.95 1.68
N PHE A 115 6.74 2.75 0.78
CA PHE A 115 7.53 3.92 1.12
C PHE A 115 6.68 4.96 1.86
N ILE A 116 5.52 5.32 1.34
CA ILE A 116 4.66 6.37 1.93
C ILE A 116 4.15 5.93 3.32
N TRP A 117 3.56 4.74 3.44
CA TRP A 117 3.08 4.24 4.73
C TRP A 117 4.23 3.99 5.71
N GLY A 118 5.35 3.46 5.24
CA GLY A 118 6.55 3.26 6.05
C GLY A 118 7.15 4.57 6.55
N LEU A 119 7.11 5.63 5.73
CA LEU A 119 7.58 6.96 6.10
C LEU A 119 6.66 7.60 7.15
N VAL A 120 5.34 7.47 6.98
CA VAL A 120 4.36 7.92 7.99
C VAL A 120 4.61 7.20 9.32
N TYR A 121 4.76 5.87 9.29
CA TYR A 121 5.06 5.11 10.50
C TYR A 121 6.42 5.48 11.13
N ARG A 122 7.42 5.77 10.32
CA ARG A 122 8.76 6.21 10.76
C ARG A 122 8.70 7.47 11.64
N PHE A 123 7.87 8.44 11.29
CA PHE A 123 7.73 9.71 12.01
C PHE A 123 6.57 9.73 13.01
N LEU A 124 5.54 8.95 12.77
CA LEU A 124 4.32 8.91 13.56
C LEU A 124 3.92 7.46 13.92
N PRO A 125 4.76 6.72 14.70
CA PRO A 125 4.52 5.31 14.99
C PRO A 125 3.20 5.06 15.76
N ASN A 126 2.69 6.07 16.44
CA ASN A 126 1.42 6.00 17.16
C ASN A 126 0.19 6.14 16.24
N ARG A 127 0.39 6.35 14.93
CA ARG A 127 -0.65 6.53 13.92
C ARG A 127 -0.87 5.29 13.03
N LEU A 128 -0.54 4.10 13.53
CA LEU A 128 -0.78 2.85 12.81
C LEU A 128 -2.24 2.70 12.37
N GLY A 129 -3.19 3.14 13.20
CA GLY A 129 -4.62 3.12 12.85
C GLY A 129 -4.95 3.96 11.60
N ALA A 130 -4.33 5.13 11.44
CA ALA A 130 -4.50 5.96 10.24
C ALA A 130 -3.92 5.27 9.01
N ILE A 131 -2.77 4.59 9.14
CA ILE A 131 -2.14 3.86 8.04
C ILE A 131 -3.01 2.67 7.62
N ILE A 132 -3.58 1.92 8.57
CA ILE A 132 -4.52 0.82 8.31
C ILE A 132 -5.73 1.32 7.51
N ILE A 133 -6.34 2.43 7.93
CA ILE A 133 -7.50 3.03 7.24
C ILE A 133 -7.09 3.45 5.83
N SER A 134 -5.93 4.13 5.69
CA SER A 134 -5.42 4.55 4.40
C SER A 134 -5.22 3.39 3.43
N HIS A 135 -4.57 2.32 3.89
CA HIS A 135 -4.31 1.13 3.07
C HIS A 135 -5.62 0.47 2.62
N ALA A 136 -6.50 0.17 3.56
CA ALA A 136 -7.76 -0.50 3.27
C ALA A 136 -8.65 0.30 2.30
N LEU A 137 -8.75 1.62 2.49
CA LEU A 137 -9.51 2.49 1.60
C LEU A 137 -8.88 2.63 0.22
N TRP A 138 -7.55 2.75 0.16
CA TRP A 138 -6.81 2.87 -1.08
C TRP A 138 -6.93 1.59 -1.92
N ASP A 139 -6.79 0.41 -1.32
CA ASP A 139 -6.99 -0.88 -1.99
C ASP A 139 -8.39 -0.99 -2.58
N CYS A 140 -9.43 -0.62 -1.82
CA CYS A 140 -10.80 -0.63 -2.35
C CYS A 140 -10.97 0.32 -3.52
N ALA A 141 -10.42 1.55 -3.45
CA ALA A 141 -10.54 2.54 -4.51
C ALA A 141 -9.79 2.17 -5.79
N VAL A 142 -8.63 1.50 -5.68
CA VAL A 142 -7.77 1.18 -6.82
C VAL A 142 -8.07 -0.20 -7.41
N PHE A 143 -8.28 -1.21 -6.57
CA PHE A 143 -8.43 -2.60 -7.05
C PHE A 143 -9.87 -3.04 -7.28
N ILE A 144 -10.87 -2.35 -6.75
CA ILE A 144 -12.26 -2.81 -6.83
C ILE A 144 -13.14 -1.83 -7.61
N TRP A 145 -13.07 -0.54 -7.31
CA TRP A 145 -13.91 0.54 -7.85
C TRP A 145 -13.12 1.51 -8.73
#